data_069ecc608440c87ab85837bcfb8dd853
#
_entry.id   069ecc608440c87ab85837bcfb8dd853
#
_cell.length_a   1.000
_cell.length_b   1.000
_cell.length_c   1.000
_cell.angle_alpha   90.00
_cell.angle_beta   90.00
_cell.angle_gamma   90.00
#
_symmetry.space_group_name_H-M   'P 1'
#
loop_
_entity.id
_entity.type
_entity.pdbx_description
1 polymer ?
#
loop_
_entity_poly.entity_id
_entity_poly.type
_entity_poly.pdbx_seq_one_letter_code
_entity_poly.pdbx_strand_id
1 'polypeptide(L)'
;MEKDKVLPVTDARKKLYALVKACDDQALTFVLTSEGRAVARLVGEQEYESLMETLEILSDKRQIERLISALQHVKNKKLLSHDEVFGHRQK
;
A
#
# COMPACT_ATOMS: atom_id res chain seq x y z
N MET A 1 -4.08 -2.59 -15.04
CA MET A 1 -3.10 -3.63 -15.14
C MET A 1 -3.71 -4.99 -15.09
N GLU A 2 -3.11 -5.88 -15.82
CA GLU A 2 -3.70 -7.20 -15.95
C GLU A 2 -3.69 -7.97 -14.67
N LYS A 3 -2.73 -7.70 -13.82
CA LYS A 3 -2.62 -8.43 -12.56
C LYS A 3 -3.39 -7.81 -11.43
N ASP A 4 -3.97 -6.67 -11.66
CA ASP A 4 -4.72 -6.01 -10.62
C ASP A 4 -6.08 -6.67 -10.46
N LYS A 5 -6.44 -6.92 -9.23
CA LYS A 5 -7.75 -7.45 -8.89
C LYS A 5 -8.47 -6.40 -8.07
N VAL A 6 -9.77 -6.29 -8.28
CA VAL A 6 -10.58 -5.28 -7.60
C VAL A 6 -11.59 -5.98 -6.73
N LEU A 7 -11.67 -5.57 -5.46
CA LEU A 7 -12.67 -6.13 -4.57
C LEU A 7 -13.00 -5.14 -3.46
N PRO A 8 -14.20 -5.25 -2.91
CA PRO A 8 -14.58 -4.37 -1.81
C PRO A 8 -13.74 -4.61 -0.57
N VAL A 9 -13.54 -3.57 0.19
CA VAL A 9 -12.74 -3.68 1.40
C VAL A 9 -13.37 -4.64 2.41
N THR A 10 -14.69 -4.75 2.38
CA THR A 10 -15.36 -5.70 3.27
C THR A 10 -15.01 -7.14 2.93
N ASP A 11 -14.86 -7.43 1.65
CA ASP A 11 -14.42 -8.76 1.24
C ASP A 11 -12.95 -8.97 1.58
N ALA A 12 -12.15 -7.95 1.36
CA ALA A 12 -10.73 -8.06 1.65
C ALA A 12 -10.49 -8.35 3.12
N ARG A 13 -11.28 -7.75 3.98
CA ARG A 13 -11.15 -7.96 5.41
C ARG A 13 -11.30 -9.44 5.77
N LYS A 14 -12.23 -10.09 5.11
CA LYS A 14 -12.52 -11.49 5.43
C LYS A 14 -11.42 -12.44 4.97
N LYS A 15 -10.69 -12.09 3.95
CA LYS A 15 -9.66 -12.96 3.41
C LYS A 15 -8.31 -12.29 3.30
N LEU A 16 -8.03 -11.40 4.23
CA LEU A 16 -6.82 -10.60 4.17
C LEU A 16 -5.56 -11.46 4.12
N TYR A 17 -5.51 -12.51 4.92
CA TYR A 17 -4.32 -13.35 4.93
C TYR A 17 -4.06 -13.96 3.55
N ALA A 18 -5.11 -14.44 2.92
CA ALA A 18 -4.98 -15.03 1.59
C ALA A 18 -4.53 -13.98 0.57
N LEU A 19 -5.04 -12.76 0.70
CA LEU A 19 -4.64 -11.70 -0.21
C LEU A 19 -3.18 -11.34 -0.03
N VAL A 20 -2.74 -11.25 1.20
CA VAL A 20 -1.33 -10.95 1.47
C VAL A 20 -0.44 -12.04 0.89
N LYS A 21 -0.85 -13.28 1.06
CA LYS A 21 -0.07 -14.38 0.53
C LYS A 21 0.00 -14.33 -1.00
N ALA A 22 -1.10 -13.97 -1.64
CA ALA A 22 -1.11 -13.86 -3.08
C ALA A 22 -0.20 -12.73 -3.57
N CYS A 23 -0.16 -11.64 -2.83
CA CYS A 23 0.77 -10.56 -3.16
C CYS A 23 2.20 -11.04 -3.09
N ASP A 24 2.50 -11.81 -2.08
CA ASP A 24 3.86 -12.30 -1.87
C ASP A 24 4.24 -13.38 -2.88
N ASP A 25 3.37 -14.36 -3.08
CA ASP A 25 3.69 -15.52 -3.90
C ASP A 25 3.55 -15.26 -5.39
N GLN A 26 2.56 -14.49 -5.77
CA GLN A 26 2.20 -14.33 -7.16
C GLN A 26 2.33 -12.91 -7.67
N ALA A 27 2.82 -12.02 -6.85
CA ALA A 27 3.00 -10.62 -7.24
C ALA A 27 1.70 -9.98 -7.69
N LEU A 28 0.58 -10.41 -7.10
CA LEU A 28 -0.72 -9.81 -7.42
C LEU A 28 -0.89 -8.51 -6.64
N THR A 29 -1.66 -7.61 -7.22
CA THR A 29 -2.02 -6.36 -6.58
C THR A 29 -3.53 -6.30 -6.48
N PHE A 30 -4.04 -5.85 -5.36
CA PHE A 30 -5.48 -5.77 -5.14
C PHE A 30 -5.87 -4.32 -4.93
N VAL A 31 -6.91 -3.90 -5.66
CA VAL A 31 -7.48 -2.58 -5.48
C VAL A 31 -8.70 -2.73 -4.59
N LEU A 32 -8.69 -2.07 -3.47
CA LEU A 32 -9.75 -2.19 -2.48
C LEU A 32 -10.71 -1.03 -2.64
N THR A 33 -12.00 -1.34 -2.71
CA THR A 33 -12.98 -0.32 -2.93
C THR A 33 -13.89 -0.16 -1.71
N SER A 34 -14.43 1.03 -1.60
CA SER A 34 -15.44 1.34 -0.59
C SER A 34 -16.49 2.21 -1.26
N GLU A 35 -17.72 1.78 -1.20
CA GLU A 35 -18.84 2.49 -1.81
C GLU A 35 -18.58 2.78 -3.29
N GLY A 36 -18.06 1.78 -3.97
CA GLY A 36 -17.87 1.86 -5.40
C GLY A 36 -16.64 2.64 -5.84
N ARG A 37 -15.83 3.10 -4.92
CA ARG A 37 -14.63 3.87 -5.24
C ARG A 37 -13.39 3.14 -4.78
N ALA A 38 -12.33 3.24 -5.56
CA ALA A 38 -11.04 2.71 -5.13
C ALA A 38 -10.50 3.60 -4.01
N VAL A 39 -10.23 3.00 -2.86
CA VAL A 39 -9.75 3.76 -1.70
C VAL A 39 -8.38 3.29 -1.22
N ALA A 40 -7.94 2.13 -1.65
CA ALA A 40 -6.66 1.60 -1.18
C ALA A 40 -6.16 0.56 -2.15
N ARG A 41 -4.91 0.21 -1.98
CA ARG A 41 -4.30 -0.80 -2.84
C ARG A 41 -3.40 -1.67 -1.97
N LEU A 42 -3.47 -2.97 -2.17
CA LEU A 42 -2.64 -3.92 -1.45
C LEU A 42 -1.56 -4.41 -2.39
N VAL A 43 -0.32 -4.13 -2.05
CA VAL A 43 0.83 -4.41 -2.90
C VAL A 43 1.84 -5.20 -2.09
N GLY A 44 2.46 -6.20 -2.72
CA GLY A 44 3.49 -6.97 -2.04
C GLY A 44 4.72 -6.12 -1.76
N GLU A 45 5.47 -6.50 -0.74
CA GLU A 45 6.63 -5.73 -0.34
C GLU A 45 7.68 -5.68 -1.45
N GLN A 46 7.92 -6.79 -2.11
CA GLN A 46 8.89 -6.82 -3.19
C GLN A 46 8.47 -5.96 -4.36
N GLU A 47 7.19 -5.98 -4.68
CA GLU A 47 6.68 -5.14 -5.75
C GLU A 47 6.84 -3.67 -5.43
N TYR A 48 6.55 -3.32 -4.19
CA TYR A 48 6.70 -1.95 -3.76
C TYR A 48 8.14 -1.50 -3.86
N GLU A 49 9.06 -2.33 -3.39
CA GLU A 49 10.48 -1.99 -3.42
C GLU A 49 11.00 -1.86 -4.85
N SER A 50 10.54 -2.75 -5.73
CA SER A 50 10.92 -2.67 -7.12
C SER A 50 10.45 -1.38 -7.75
N LEU A 51 9.23 -0.98 -7.44
CA LEU A 51 8.68 0.25 -7.96
C LEU A 51 9.50 1.45 -7.49
N MET A 52 9.85 1.46 -6.21
CA MET A 52 10.63 2.56 -5.67
C MET A 52 12.01 2.64 -6.29
N GLU A 53 12.63 1.48 -6.51
CA GLU A 53 13.93 1.45 -7.16
C GLU A 53 13.86 1.98 -8.59
N THR A 54 12.80 1.61 -9.29
CA THR A 54 12.62 2.08 -10.65
C THR A 54 12.46 3.60 -10.69
N LEU A 55 11.69 4.13 -9.77
CA LEU A 55 11.52 5.57 -9.68
C LEU A 55 12.84 6.27 -9.40
N GLU A 56 13.66 5.69 -8.55
CA GLU A 56 14.96 6.25 -8.23
C GLU A 56 15.86 6.31 -9.46
N ILE A 57 15.83 5.25 -10.24
CA ILE A 57 16.65 5.19 -11.44
C ILE A 57 16.20 6.21 -12.48
N LEU A 58 14.90 6.39 -12.60
CA LEU A 58 14.34 7.23 -13.66
C LEU A 58 14.23 8.69 -13.31
N SER A 59 14.43 9.06 -12.05
CA SER A 59 14.19 10.40 -11.60
C SER A 59 15.35 10.96 -10.83
N ASP A 60 15.40 12.30 -10.75
CA ASP A 60 16.36 13.00 -9.92
C ASP A 60 16.13 12.59 -8.47
N LYS A 61 17.20 12.23 -7.81
CA LYS A 61 17.12 11.76 -6.43
C LYS A 61 16.43 12.78 -5.52
N ARG A 62 16.69 14.07 -5.76
CA ARG A 62 16.09 15.11 -4.95
C ARG A 62 14.58 15.13 -5.10
N GLN A 63 14.10 14.90 -6.31
CA GLN A 63 12.68 14.86 -6.56
C GLN A 63 12.03 13.67 -5.86
N ILE A 64 12.71 12.55 -5.89
CA ILE A 64 12.22 11.35 -5.21
C ILE A 64 12.16 11.59 -3.71
N GLU A 65 13.19 12.22 -3.17
CA GLU A 65 13.21 12.48 -1.74
C GLU A 65 12.08 13.40 -1.32
N ARG A 66 11.79 14.39 -2.15
CA ARG A 66 10.67 15.28 -1.86
C ARG A 66 9.35 14.53 -1.88
N LEU A 67 9.20 13.66 -2.86
CA LEU A 67 7.96 12.89 -2.96
C LEU A 67 7.79 11.98 -1.77
N ILE A 68 8.84 11.29 -1.38
CA ILE A 68 8.78 10.39 -0.25
C ILE A 68 8.46 11.16 1.02
N SER A 69 9.08 12.31 1.20
CA SER A 69 8.82 13.17 2.35
C SER A 69 7.35 13.57 2.41
N ALA A 70 6.82 13.98 1.26
CA ALA A 70 5.42 14.39 1.22
C ALA A 70 4.50 13.25 1.57
N LEU A 71 4.79 12.08 1.03
CA LEU A 71 3.96 10.92 1.33
C LEU A 71 4.04 10.52 2.79
N GLN A 72 5.24 10.62 3.36
CA GLN A 72 5.39 10.29 4.77
C GLN A 72 4.70 11.29 5.66
N HIS A 73 4.71 12.54 5.26
CA HIS A 73 4.02 13.56 6.03
C HIS A 73 2.51 13.28 6.08
N VAL A 74 1.92 12.96 4.95
CA VAL A 74 0.51 12.61 4.90
C VAL A 74 0.24 11.34 5.69
N LYS A 75 1.10 10.37 5.54
CA LYS A 75 0.97 9.10 6.23
C LYS A 75 1.06 9.30 7.74
N ASN A 76 2.00 10.11 8.17
CA ASN A 76 2.17 10.35 9.60
C ASN A 76 0.96 11.02 10.21
N LYS A 77 0.36 11.94 9.50
CA LYS A 77 -0.85 12.56 9.98
C LYS A 77 -1.96 11.56 10.21
N LYS A 78 -2.10 10.65 9.26
CA LYS A 78 -3.10 9.61 9.39
C LYS A 78 -2.73 8.61 10.45
N LEU A 79 -1.46 8.31 10.55
CA LEU A 79 -1.00 7.32 11.51
C LEU A 79 -1.12 7.78 12.94
N LEU A 80 -1.10 9.08 13.15
CA LEU A 80 -1.28 9.56 14.51
C LEU A 80 -2.60 9.10 15.07
N SER A 81 -3.68 9.27 14.34
CA SER A 81 -4.94 8.78 14.84
C SER A 81 -4.99 7.28 14.82
N HIS A 82 -4.30 6.68 13.88
CA HIS A 82 -4.23 5.23 13.80
C HIS A 82 -3.50 4.66 15.01
N ASP A 83 -2.39 5.27 15.35
CA ASP A 83 -1.58 4.81 16.44
C ASP A 83 -2.29 4.91 17.76
N GLU A 84 -3.14 5.87 17.92
CA GLU A 84 -3.93 5.96 19.11
C GLU A 84 -4.79 4.75 19.30
N VAL A 85 -5.17 4.13 18.20
CA VAL A 85 -6.01 2.94 18.24
C VAL A 85 -5.19 1.68 18.30
N PHE A 86 -4.11 1.61 17.54
CA PHE A 86 -3.38 0.37 17.37
C PHE A 86 -1.95 0.38 17.86
N GLY A 87 -1.44 1.52 18.21
CA GLY A 87 -0.02 1.65 18.47
C GLY A 87 0.52 0.66 19.47
N HIS A 88 -0.21 0.44 20.51
CA HIS A 88 0.28 -0.42 21.55
C HIS A 88 0.29 -1.87 21.14
N ARG A 89 -0.37 -2.23 20.08
CA ARG A 89 -0.30 -3.59 19.64
C ARG A 89 0.90 -3.85 18.82
N GLN A 90 1.57 -2.82 18.43
CA GLN A 90 2.73 -3.03 17.62
C GLN A 90 3.82 -3.67 18.34
N LYS A 91 3.78 -3.66 19.42
CA LYS A 91 4.83 -4.17 20.12
C LYS A 91 5.01 -5.24 20.29
#